data_e262b2d26af488add1c9b1f5e090411f
#
_entry.id   e262b2d26af488add1c9b1f5e090411f
#
_cell.length_a   1.000
_cell.length_b   1.000
_cell.length_c   1.000
_cell.angle_alpha   90.00
_cell.angle_beta   90.00
_cell.angle_gamma   90.00
#
_symmetry.space_group_name_H-M   'P 1'
#
loop_
_entity.id
_entity.type
_entity.pdbx_description
1 polymer ?
#
loop_
_entity_poly.entity_id
_entity_poly.type
_entity_poly.pdbx_seq_one_letter_code
_entity_poly.pdbx_strand_id
1 'polypeptide(L)'
;TGLFLIGDPKQAIYAFRGADIYTYLRARQATAGRLHTLDTNFRSSHAMVKAVNHVFERAELRDSGRGAFLFREGSENPVPFVSVKSQGRKEVLQLDGQPVSALTLWQLPSEQPLSGAVYRQYLAAACASQIVELLNGGQQGRCGFIKDGEALRGVLPADIAILVRDGKEAQAVRRELSSRGVRSVYLSDKDSVYAAQEAHDVLAWLKACAEPDVERPLRAALACITLDLPLVELERLNQDELAWERRVMQFRGYRETWRKQGVLAMLRRLLHDFELPQALIARPDGERVLTNVLHLSELLQQAAAELDGEQALIRHLAEHLALSGQAGEEQILRLESDEQLVKVVTIHKSKGLEYPLVFLPFICSAKPVDGSRLPLHFHDAAGNAQVSLKPTPELIAQADDERLAEDLRLLYVALTRARHACWLGVADLKRGNSNRSVLHLCALGYLLGGGAMLAESAGLQSWLAEVQQGCDALQCEPVPAADAAHFYPPLNQATLLEPLIPVSYTHLRAPRDMRRSR
;
A
#
# COMPACT_ATOMS: atom_id res chain seq x y z
N THR A 1 22.50 25.85 23.11
CA THR A 1 21.55 24.83 22.56
C THR A 1 21.41 25.10 21.09
N GLY A 2 21.81 24.18 20.21
CA GLY A 2 21.65 24.29 18.76
C GLY A 2 20.34 23.63 18.31
N LEU A 3 19.62 24.24 17.35
CA LEU A 3 18.47 23.66 16.68
C LEU A 3 18.87 23.26 15.26
N PHE A 4 18.69 22.00 14.92
CA PHE A 4 18.89 21.47 13.57
C PHE A 4 17.53 21.09 12.98
N LEU A 5 17.17 21.69 11.84
CA LEU A 5 15.97 21.37 11.08
C LEU A 5 16.36 20.43 9.93
N ILE A 6 15.75 19.25 9.88
CA ILE A 6 16.02 18.24 8.85
C ILE A 6 14.74 18.00 8.06
N GLY A 7 14.79 18.20 6.74
CA GLY A 7 13.63 18.00 5.87
C GLY A 7 14.00 18.05 4.40
N ASP A 8 13.14 17.47 3.57
CA ASP A 8 13.22 17.55 2.11
C ASP A 8 11.85 17.97 1.58
N PRO A 9 11.70 19.17 0.99
CA PRO A 9 10.42 19.66 0.47
C PRO A 9 9.87 18.79 -0.65
N LYS A 10 10.75 18.11 -1.42
CA LYS A 10 10.35 17.16 -2.47
C LYS A 10 9.67 15.91 -1.92
N GLN A 11 9.78 15.66 -0.61
CA GLN A 11 9.14 14.55 0.09
C GLN A 11 7.99 15.00 1.02
N ALA A 12 7.49 16.23 0.90
CA ALA A 12 6.35 16.73 1.64
C ALA A 12 5.04 16.19 1.02
N ILE A 13 4.55 15.06 1.55
CA ILE A 13 3.40 14.30 1.03
C ILE A 13 2.34 13.99 2.10
N TYR A 14 2.32 14.71 3.22
CA TYR A 14 1.38 14.47 4.32
C TYR A 14 0.44 15.66 4.56
N ALA A 15 0.05 16.38 3.50
CA ALA A 15 -0.91 17.49 3.63
C ALA A 15 -2.24 17.03 4.25
N PHE A 16 -2.69 15.82 3.93
CA PHE A 16 -3.89 15.23 4.53
C PHE A 16 -3.79 14.94 6.04
N ARG A 17 -2.60 15.03 6.64
CA ARG A 17 -2.33 14.96 8.09
C ARG A 17 -2.00 16.33 8.69
N GLY A 18 -2.27 17.40 7.98
CA GLY A 18 -1.99 18.77 8.42
C GLY A 18 -0.53 19.21 8.26
N ALA A 19 0.31 18.43 7.56
CA ALA A 19 1.66 18.87 7.23
C ALA A 19 1.60 19.86 6.07
N ASP A 20 2.11 21.08 6.30
CA ASP A 20 2.09 22.17 5.36
C ASP A 20 3.50 22.46 4.80
N ILE A 21 3.63 22.40 3.48
CA ILE A 21 4.89 22.72 2.79
C ILE A 21 5.28 24.19 2.98
N TYR A 22 4.33 25.11 3.08
CA TYR A 22 4.62 26.54 3.25
C TYR A 22 5.27 26.81 4.62
N THR A 23 4.93 26.06 5.64
CA THR A 23 5.63 26.11 6.94
C THR A 23 7.10 25.69 6.80
N TYR A 24 7.39 24.66 6.02
CA TYR A 24 8.78 24.30 5.69
C TYR A 24 9.49 25.41 4.92
N LEU A 25 8.86 26.03 3.93
CA LEU A 25 9.45 27.12 3.14
C LEU A 25 9.75 28.33 4.01
N ARG A 26 8.85 28.71 4.94
CA ARG A 26 9.12 29.77 5.92
C ARG A 26 10.32 29.44 6.82
N ALA A 27 10.41 28.20 7.31
CA ALA A 27 11.55 27.77 8.12
C ALA A 27 12.86 27.80 7.33
N ARG A 28 12.84 27.38 6.06
CA ARG A 28 13.99 27.45 5.16
C ARG A 28 14.44 28.88 4.92
N GLN A 29 13.50 29.80 4.72
CA GLN A 29 13.80 31.24 4.55
C GLN A 29 14.41 31.84 5.82
N ALA A 30 13.87 31.52 6.99
CA ALA A 30 14.41 31.96 8.28
C ALA A 30 15.81 31.43 8.58
N THR A 31 16.23 30.33 7.95
CA THR A 31 17.56 29.74 8.08
C THR A 31 18.47 30.01 6.87
N ALA A 32 18.13 30.98 6.02
CA ALA A 32 18.92 31.35 4.85
C ALA A 32 20.40 31.60 5.22
N GLY A 33 21.32 31.16 4.38
CA GLY A 33 22.77 31.20 4.65
C GLY A 33 23.32 30.10 5.56
N ARG A 34 22.45 29.25 6.12
CA ARG A 34 22.82 28.09 6.97
C ARG A 34 22.19 26.79 6.46
N LEU A 35 21.97 26.72 5.16
CA LEU A 35 21.38 25.56 4.49
C LEU A 35 22.47 24.62 4.01
N HIS A 36 22.30 23.35 4.32
CA HIS A 36 23.17 22.27 3.86
C HIS A 36 22.35 21.25 3.11
N THR A 37 22.81 20.79 1.96
CA THR A 37 22.12 19.81 1.12
C THR A 37 22.95 18.54 1.02
N LEU A 38 22.29 17.39 1.18
CA LEU A 38 22.87 16.09 0.87
C LEU A 38 22.69 15.84 -0.63
N ASP A 39 23.79 15.85 -1.38
CA ASP A 39 23.81 15.78 -2.85
C ASP A 39 24.04 14.36 -3.39
N THR A 40 24.29 13.36 -2.53
CA THR A 40 24.70 12.02 -2.93
C THR A 40 23.70 10.97 -2.46
N ASN A 41 23.19 10.15 -3.40
CA ASN A 41 22.33 9.02 -3.15
C ASN A 41 23.16 7.75 -2.98
N PHE A 42 23.01 7.09 -1.81
CA PHE A 42 23.66 5.82 -1.46
C PHE A 42 22.72 4.61 -1.58
N ARG A 43 21.44 4.85 -1.86
CA ARG A 43 20.39 3.84 -1.82
C ARG A 43 20.29 3.06 -3.11
N SER A 44 20.21 3.76 -4.24
CA SER A 44 19.83 3.21 -5.54
C SER A 44 21.05 3.01 -6.46
N SER A 45 20.89 2.19 -7.48
CA SER A 45 21.89 2.01 -8.54
C SER A 45 22.15 3.31 -9.31
N HIS A 46 23.29 3.42 -9.97
CA HIS A 46 23.63 4.57 -10.84
C HIS A 46 22.55 4.78 -11.93
N ALA A 47 22.10 3.71 -12.56
CA ALA A 47 21.09 3.75 -13.61
C ALA A 47 19.75 4.30 -13.08
N MET A 48 19.31 3.86 -11.88
CA MET A 48 18.05 4.33 -11.29
C MET A 48 18.11 5.83 -10.96
N VAL A 49 19.22 6.29 -10.36
CA VAL A 49 19.41 7.73 -10.07
C VAL A 49 19.45 8.55 -11.35
N LYS A 50 20.15 8.06 -12.40
CA LYS A 50 20.22 8.71 -13.71
C LYS A 50 18.84 8.86 -14.34
N ALA A 51 18.03 7.80 -14.32
CA ALA A 51 16.68 7.82 -14.89
C ALA A 51 15.75 8.80 -14.15
N VAL A 52 15.76 8.80 -12.81
CA VAL A 52 14.94 9.74 -12.01
C VAL A 52 15.40 11.18 -12.22
N ASN A 53 16.71 11.45 -12.18
CA ASN A 53 17.24 12.77 -12.47
C ASN A 53 16.78 13.26 -13.84
N HIS A 54 16.90 12.43 -14.88
CA HIS A 54 16.53 12.79 -16.25
C HIS A 54 15.05 13.21 -16.37
N VAL A 55 14.13 12.45 -15.79
CA VAL A 55 12.68 12.76 -15.86
C VAL A 55 12.37 14.09 -15.19
N PHE A 56 12.90 14.34 -14.00
CA PHE A 56 12.59 15.56 -13.24
C PHE A 56 13.38 16.77 -13.75
N GLU A 57 14.64 16.61 -14.13
CA GLU A 57 15.48 17.69 -14.67
C GLU A 57 14.93 18.23 -16.00
N ARG A 58 14.44 17.33 -16.88
CA ARG A 58 13.76 17.73 -18.11
C ARG A 58 12.53 18.60 -17.84
N ALA A 59 11.74 18.28 -16.82
CA ALA A 59 10.59 19.09 -16.41
C ALA A 59 11.02 20.40 -15.73
N GLU A 60 12.10 20.36 -14.93
CA GLU A 60 12.65 21.54 -14.27
C GLU A 60 13.20 22.57 -15.25
N LEU A 61 13.91 22.12 -16.28
CA LEU A 61 14.58 22.98 -17.26
C LEU A 61 13.67 23.45 -18.41
N ARG A 62 12.38 23.06 -18.41
CA ARG A 62 11.44 23.49 -19.46
C ARG A 62 11.22 25.00 -19.41
N ASP A 63 11.41 25.68 -20.55
CA ASP A 63 11.36 27.15 -20.63
C ASP A 63 10.01 27.74 -20.18
N SER A 64 8.91 27.16 -20.62
CA SER A 64 7.54 27.63 -20.31
C SER A 64 6.89 26.98 -19.08
N GLY A 65 7.65 26.18 -18.30
CA GLY A 65 7.11 25.40 -17.19
C GLY A 65 7.24 26.10 -15.82
N ARG A 66 6.46 25.62 -14.84
CA ARG A 66 6.53 26.05 -13.43
C ARG A 66 7.50 25.15 -12.61
N GLY A 67 8.54 24.59 -13.25
CA GLY A 67 9.48 23.64 -12.65
C GLY A 67 8.88 22.26 -12.44
N ALA A 68 9.69 21.34 -11.94
CA ALA A 68 9.31 19.95 -11.74
C ALA A 68 8.21 19.76 -10.66
N PHE A 69 8.07 20.71 -9.73
CA PHE A 69 7.13 20.62 -8.60
C PHE A 69 6.10 21.76 -8.56
N LEU A 70 5.92 22.53 -9.64
CA LEU A 70 4.96 23.64 -9.79
C LEU A 70 5.18 24.83 -8.85
N PHE A 71 6.39 25.06 -8.38
CA PHE A 71 6.73 26.16 -7.49
C PHE A 71 7.55 27.28 -8.16
N ARG A 72 7.92 27.14 -9.42
CA ARG A 72 8.67 28.18 -10.13
C ARG A 72 7.75 29.31 -10.59
N GLU A 73 8.07 30.53 -10.17
CA GLU A 73 7.42 31.77 -10.59
C GLU A 73 8.51 32.76 -11.09
N GLY A 74 8.54 32.98 -12.39
CA GLY A 74 9.59 33.78 -13.00
C GLY A 74 11.00 33.20 -12.75
N SER A 75 11.86 33.96 -12.06
CA SER A 75 13.21 33.54 -11.68
C SER A 75 13.28 32.82 -10.33
N GLU A 76 12.22 32.87 -9.54
CA GLU A 76 12.20 32.26 -8.22
C GLU A 76 11.63 30.83 -8.28
N ASN A 77 12.31 29.90 -7.62
CA ASN A 77 11.81 28.55 -7.41
C ASN A 77 12.16 28.07 -5.99
N PRO A 78 11.21 28.15 -5.05
CA PRO A 78 11.44 27.72 -3.66
C PRO A 78 11.57 26.20 -3.51
N VAL A 79 11.12 25.40 -4.48
CA VAL A 79 11.24 23.94 -4.47
C VAL A 79 11.85 23.44 -5.79
N PRO A 80 13.10 23.81 -6.10
CA PRO A 80 13.73 23.39 -7.35
C PRO A 80 14.08 21.90 -7.31
N PHE A 81 14.00 21.25 -8.46
CA PHE A 81 14.66 19.97 -8.61
C PHE A 81 16.16 20.20 -8.85
N VAL A 82 16.96 19.54 -8.05
CA VAL A 82 18.43 19.50 -8.20
C VAL A 82 18.82 18.03 -8.34
N SER A 83 19.50 17.72 -9.43
CA SER A 83 20.01 16.37 -9.69
C SER A 83 20.98 15.94 -8.59
N VAL A 84 20.83 14.68 -8.14
CA VAL A 84 21.69 14.12 -7.12
C VAL A 84 22.76 13.23 -7.75
N LYS A 85 23.94 13.20 -7.13
CA LYS A 85 25.01 12.26 -7.47
C LYS A 85 24.64 10.88 -6.96
N SER A 86 25.08 9.83 -7.63
CA SER A 86 24.93 8.47 -7.15
C SER A 86 26.25 7.91 -6.66
N GLN A 87 26.29 7.43 -5.42
CA GLN A 87 27.37 6.53 -4.99
C GLN A 87 27.21 5.17 -5.68
N GLY A 88 25.95 4.78 -5.96
CA GLY A 88 25.57 3.61 -6.71
C GLY A 88 25.76 2.28 -5.96
N ARG A 89 24.83 1.36 -6.20
CA ARG A 89 25.03 -0.04 -5.86
C ARG A 89 25.72 -0.75 -7.02
N LYS A 90 26.65 -1.66 -6.72
CA LYS A 90 27.39 -2.42 -7.72
C LYS A 90 26.60 -3.58 -8.32
N GLU A 91 25.51 -3.97 -7.65
CA GLU A 91 24.63 -5.05 -8.11
C GLU A 91 23.80 -4.56 -9.33
N VAL A 92 23.70 -5.40 -10.35
CA VAL A 92 22.92 -5.15 -11.57
C VAL A 92 21.84 -6.20 -11.67
N LEU A 93 20.59 -5.79 -11.93
CA LEU A 93 19.50 -6.70 -12.24
C LEU A 93 19.67 -7.19 -13.68
N GLN A 94 19.63 -8.50 -13.88
CA GLN A 94 19.67 -9.14 -15.20
C GLN A 94 18.49 -10.08 -15.40
N LEU A 95 18.05 -10.18 -16.63
CA LEU A 95 17.08 -11.17 -17.12
C LEU A 95 17.66 -11.78 -18.40
N ASP A 96 17.77 -13.11 -18.45
CA ASP A 96 18.35 -13.86 -19.55
C ASP A 96 19.75 -13.35 -19.98
N GLY A 97 20.56 -12.98 -19.00
CA GLY A 97 21.92 -12.47 -19.22
C GLY A 97 21.99 -11.00 -19.70
N GLN A 98 20.87 -10.32 -19.85
CA GLN A 98 20.82 -8.91 -20.26
C GLN A 98 20.47 -8.02 -19.08
N PRO A 99 21.11 -6.86 -18.93
CA PRO A 99 20.73 -5.87 -17.93
C PRO A 99 19.28 -5.38 -18.15
N VAL A 100 18.50 -5.32 -17.07
CA VAL A 100 17.14 -4.75 -17.09
C VAL A 100 17.24 -3.23 -16.94
N SER A 101 16.46 -2.49 -17.75
CA SER A 101 16.38 -1.02 -17.65
C SER A 101 15.94 -0.58 -16.25
N ALA A 102 16.57 0.49 -15.73
CA ALA A 102 16.27 0.97 -14.39
C ALA A 102 14.87 1.59 -14.28
N LEU A 103 14.41 2.26 -15.33
CA LEU A 103 13.07 2.84 -15.39
C LEU A 103 12.39 2.42 -16.69
N THR A 104 11.28 1.70 -16.58
CA THR A 104 10.49 1.25 -17.72
C THR A 104 9.10 1.88 -17.67
N LEU A 105 8.72 2.57 -18.75
CA LEU A 105 7.37 3.11 -18.94
C LEU A 105 6.58 2.17 -19.84
N TRP A 106 5.60 1.48 -19.29
CA TRP A 106 4.70 0.60 -20.01
C TRP A 106 3.55 1.38 -20.60
N GLN A 107 3.58 1.61 -21.89
CA GLN A 107 2.49 2.26 -22.60
C GLN A 107 1.35 1.26 -22.86
N LEU A 108 0.15 1.57 -22.35
CA LEU A 108 -1.07 0.88 -22.76
C LEU A 108 -1.63 1.60 -24.00
N PRO A 109 -1.50 1.02 -25.20
CA PRO A 109 -1.94 1.67 -26.43
C PRO A 109 -3.46 1.78 -26.45
N SER A 110 -3.97 2.91 -26.93
CA SER A 110 -5.41 3.11 -27.17
C SER A 110 -5.63 4.20 -28.20
N GLU A 111 -6.67 4.03 -29.03
CA GLU A 111 -7.08 5.06 -29.99
C GLU A 111 -7.82 6.22 -29.33
N GLN A 112 -8.43 5.98 -28.18
CA GLN A 112 -9.20 6.94 -27.40
C GLN A 112 -8.84 6.83 -25.91
N PRO A 113 -9.04 7.91 -25.13
CA PRO A 113 -8.79 7.89 -23.70
C PRO A 113 -9.59 6.80 -22.98
N LEU A 114 -8.91 6.00 -22.16
CA LEU A 114 -9.46 4.85 -21.43
C LEU A 114 -10.17 5.28 -20.14
N SER A 115 -11.15 4.48 -19.72
CA SER A 115 -11.69 4.63 -18.37
C SER A 115 -10.70 4.13 -17.32
N GLY A 116 -10.72 4.75 -16.14
CA GLY A 116 -9.86 4.32 -15.02
C GLY A 116 -10.11 2.86 -14.57
N ALA A 117 -11.28 2.29 -14.84
CA ALA A 117 -11.58 0.89 -14.55
C ALA A 117 -10.84 -0.06 -15.50
N VAL A 118 -10.91 0.19 -16.81
CA VAL A 118 -10.20 -0.58 -17.84
C VAL A 118 -8.69 -0.50 -17.63
N TYR A 119 -8.16 0.72 -17.43
CA TYR A 119 -6.75 0.95 -17.12
C TYR A 119 -6.28 0.11 -15.92
N ARG A 120 -7.02 0.18 -14.81
CA ARG A 120 -6.67 -0.54 -13.58
C ARG A 120 -6.71 -2.06 -13.78
N GLN A 121 -7.73 -2.58 -14.47
CA GLN A 121 -7.85 -4.02 -14.72
C GLN A 121 -6.70 -4.54 -15.58
N TYR A 122 -6.40 -3.84 -16.69
CA TYR A 122 -5.36 -4.27 -17.62
C TYR A 122 -3.97 -4.23 -16.98
N LEU A 123 -3.64 -3.11 -16.34
CA LEU A 123 -2.32 -2.93 -15.71
C LEU A 123 -2.12 -3.82 -14.49
N ALA A 124 -3.18 -4.16 -13.75
CA ALA A 124 -3.08 -5.14 -12.67
C ALA A 124 -2.68 -6.53 -13.20
N ALA A 125 -3.33 -6.97 -14.28
CA ALA A 125 -3.06 -8.26 -14.90
C ALA A 125 -1.65 -8.32 -15.54
N ALA A 126 -1.26 -7.28 -16.27
CA ALA A 126 0.08 -7.18 -16.86
C ALA A 126 1.18 -7.13 -15.80
N CYS A 127 0.99 -6.34 -14.74
CA CYS A 127 1.91 -6.25 -13.61
C CYS A 127 2.09 -7.62 -12.93
N ALA A 128 1.00 -8.34 -12.68
CA ALA A 128 1.06 -9.67 -12.07
C ALA A 128 1.77 -10.69 -12.97
N SER A 129 1.53 -10.67 -14.28
CA SER A 129 2.22 -11.54 -15.25
C SER A 129 3.72 -11.28 -15.29
N GLN A 130 4.13 -10.01 -15.31
CA GLN A 130 5.55 -9.63 -15.27
C GLN A 130 6.23 -10.07 -13.96
N ILE A 131 5.54 -9.92 -12.84
CA ILE A 131 6.07 -10.38 -11.54
C ILE A 131 6.29 -11.90 -11.56
N VAL A 132 5.34 -12.66 -12.10
CA VAL A 132 5.48 -14.13 -12.25
C VAL A 132 6.69 -14.48 -13.13
N GLU A 133 6.91 -13.76 -14.25
CA GLU A 133 8.09 -13.98 -15.10
C GLU A 133 9.40 -13.74 -14.36
N LEU A 134 9.48 -12.62 -13.62
CA LEU A 134 10.69 -12.32 -12.82
C LEU A 134 10.93 -13.37 -11.73
N LEU A 135 9.88 -13.84 -11.05
CA LEU A 135 9.98 -14.84 -9.99
C LEU A 135 10.34 -16.22 -10.53
N ASN A 136 9.71 -16.65 -11.63
CA ASN A 136 10.05 -17.90 -12.31
C ASN A 136 11.48 -17.86 -12.86
N GLY A 137 11.87 -16.72 -13.47
CA GLY A 137 13.25 -16.48 -13.88
C GLY A 137 14.22 -16.54 -12.72
N GLY A 138 13.82 -16.02 -11.54
CA GLY A 138 14.61 -16.11 -10.31
C GLY A 138 14.85 -17.54 -9.84
N GLN A 139 13.80 -18.38 -9.84
CA GLN A 139 13.91 -19.81 -9.49
C GLN A 139 14.77 -20.61 -10.49
N GLN A 140 14.74 -20.22 -11.76
CA GLN A 140 15.47 -20.88 -12.86
C GLN A 140 16.90 -20.35 -13.02
N GLY A 141 17.33 -19.36 -12.22
CA GLY A 141 18.64 -18.73 -12.36
C GLY A 141 18.78 -17.82 -13.60
N ARG A 142 17.66 -17.45 -14.26
CA ARG A 142 17.63 -16.56 -15.43
C ARG A 142 17.46 -15.08 -15.06
N CYS A 143 16.80 -14.80 -13.92
CA CYS A 143 16.54 -13.45 -13.43
C CYS A 143 17.13 -13.26 -12.03
N GLY A 144 17.90 -12.22 -11.82
CA GLY A 144 18.49 -11.97 -10.51
C GLY A 144 19.47 -10.80 -10.49
N PHE A 145 20.03 -10.60 -9.32
CA PHE A 145 21.02 -9.58 -9.06
C PHE A 145 22.42 -10.19 -9.16
N ILE A 146 23.27 -9.58 -9.97
CA ILE A 146 24.65 -9.98 -10.13
C ILE A 146 25.58 -8.85 -9.68
N LYS A 147 26.65 -9.20 -9.00
CA LYS A 147 27.73 -8.31 -8.64
C LYS A 147 29.05 -8.93 -9.12
N ASP A 148 30.00 -8.09 -9.52
CA ASP A 148 31.29 -8.55 -10.08
C ASP A 148 31.93 -9.63 -9.22
N GLY A 149 32.13 -10.83 -9.81
CA GLY A 149 32.75 -11.99 -9.17
C GLY A 149 31.83 -12.82 -8.25
N GLU A 150 30.54 -12.48 -8.14
CA GLU A 150 29.57 -13.22 -7.35
C GLU A 150 28.59 -14.02 -8.23
N ALA A 151 27.99 -15.09 -7.69
CA ALA A 151 26.93 -15.82 -8.37
C ALA A 151 25.63 -14.97 -8.43
N LEU A 152 24.80 -15.22 -9.45
CA LEU A 152 23.51 -14.56 -9.58
C LEU A 152 22.59 -14.93 -8.41
N ARG A 153 22.12 -13.92 -7.66
CA ARG A 153 21.07 -14.07 -6.63
C ARG A 153 19.71 -13.92 -7.30
N GLY A 154 18.95 -15.01 -7.39
CA GLY A 154 17.61 -15.00 -7.99
C GLY A 154 16.67 -13.99 -7.31
N VAL A 155 15.74 -13.43 -8.10
CA VAL A 155 14.67 -12.56 -7.58
C VAL A 155 13.72 -13.38 -6.72
N LEU A 156 13.38 -12.83 -5.55
CA LEU A 156 12.45 -13.42 -4.58
C LEU A 156 11.22 -12.52 -4.42
N PRO A 157 10.06 -13.04 -3.94
CA PRO A 157 8.88 -12.23 -3.67
C PRO A 157 9.17 -11.02 -2.75
N ALA A 158 10.05 -11.19 -1.77
CA ALA A 158 10.48 -10.14 -0.84
C ALA A 158 11.19 -8.95 -1.52
N ASP A 159 11.76 -9.15 -2.69
CA ASP A 159 12.46 -8.11 -3.46
C ASP A 159 11.48 -7.15 -4.15
N ILE A 160 10.19 -7.49 -4.25
CA ILE A 160 9.20 -6.82 -5.07
C ILE A 160 8.22 -6.02 -4.21
N ALA A 161 8.05 -4.75 -4.58
CA ALA A 161 6.99 -3.90 -4.03
C ALA A 161 6.13 -3.30 -5.14
N ILE A 162 4.82 -3.27 -4.92
CA ILE A 162 3.85 -2.60 -5.79
C ILE A 162 3.30 -1.42 -5.01
N LEU A 163 3.53 -0.21 -5.51
CA LEU A 163 3.07 0.98 -4.83
C LEU A 163 1.73 1.44 -5.42
N VAL A 164 0.78 1.66 -4.53
CA VAL A 164 -0.61 2.01 -4.86
C VAL A 164 -1.06 3.27 -4.12
N ARG A 165 -2.13 3.89 -4.58
CA ARG A 165 -2.72 5.07 -3.92
C ARG A 165 -3.80 4.71 -2.90
N ASP A 166 -4.56 3.65 -3.16
CA ASP A 166 -5.69 3.26 -2.31
C ASP A 166 -5.96 1.75 -2.30
N GLY A 167 -6.89 1.33 -1.44
CA GLY A 167 -7.26 -0.07 -1.29
C GLY A 167 -7.90 -0.70 -2.53
N LYS A 168 -8.54 0.09 -3.43
CA LYS A 168 -9.13 -0.44 -4.68
C LYS A 168 -8.04 -0.87 -5.66
N GLU A 169 -6.98 -0.07 -5.75
CA GLU A 169 -5.79 -0.41 -6.54
C GLU A 169 -5.08 -1.64 -5.96
N ALA A 170 -4.91 -1.67 -4.62
CA ALA A 170 -4.32 -2.81 -3.92
C ALA A 170 -5.10 -4.10 -4.15
N GLN A 171 -6.42 -4.05 -4.04
CA GLN A 171 -7.29 -5.22 -4.26
C GLN A 171 -7.21 -5.73 -5.69
N ALA A 172 -7.17 -4.83 -6.69
CA ALA A 172 -7.05 -5.23 -8.09
C ALA A 172 -5.76 -6.03 -8.35
N VAL A 173 -4.62 -5.52 -7.89
CA VAL A 173 -3.32 -6.21 -8.07
C VAL A 173 -3.25 -7.51 -7.28
N ARG A 174 -3.69 -7.51 -6.02
CA ARG A 174 -3.65 -8.71 -5.17
C ARG A 174 -4.49 -9.84 -5.73
N ARG A 175 -5.66 -9.54 -6.31
CA ARG A 175 -6.49 -10.53 -6.98
C ARG A 175 -5.75 -11.18 -8.15
N GLU A 176 -5.08 -10.38 -9.00
CA GLU A 176 -4.33 -10.88 -10.14
C GLU A 176 -3.07 -11.67 -9.73
N LEU A 177 -2.39 -11.27 -8.65
CA LEU A 177 -1.28 -12.03 -8.06
C LEU A 177 -1.75 -13.37 -7.52
N SER A 178 -2.84 -13.37 -6.74
CA SER A 178 -3.39 -14.59 -6.12
C SER A 178 -3.86 -15.60 -7.18
N SER A 179 -4.51 -15.15 -8.26
CA SER A 179 -4.93 -16.04 -9.37
C SER A 179 -3.76 -16.71 -10.08
N ARG A 180 -2.55 -16.15 -9.97
CA ARG A 180 -1.30 -16.68 -10.53
C ARG A 180 -0.40 -17.35 -9.50
N GLY A 181 -0.90 -17.65 -8.30
CA GLY A 181 -0.16 -18.34 -7.24
C GLY A 181 0.84 -17.47 -6.47
N VAL A 182 0.90 -16.17 -6.72
CA VAL A 182 1.81 -15.25 -6.00
C VAL A 182 1.14 -14.72 -4.74
N ARG A 183 1.69 -15.06 -3.59
CA ARG A 183 1.24 -14.51 -2.31
C ARG A 183 1.72 -13.08 -2.12
N SER A 184 0.85 -12.22 -1.60
CA SER A 184 1.14 -10.81 -1.36
C SER A 184 0.53 -10.31 -0.07
N VAL A 185 1.18 -9.33 0.55
CA VAL A 185 0.68 -8.60 1.71
C VAL A 185 0.37 -7.15 1.33
N TYR A 186 -0.76 -6.63 1.81
CA TYR A 186 -1.09 -5.21 1.68
C TYR A 186 -0.69 -4.46 2.94
N LEU A 187 0.08 -3.39 2.78
CA LEU A 187 0.53 -2.53 3.86
C LEU A 187 0.01 -1.11 3.61
N SER A 188 -0.88 -0.63 4.50
CA SER A 188 -1.48 0.70 4.43
C SER A 188 -1.33 1.43 5.77
N ASP A 189 -1.31 2.77 5.74
CA ASP A 189 -1.34 3.59 6.97
C ASP A 189 -2.67 3.52 7.72
N LYS A 190 -3.68 2.93 7.08
CA LYS A 190 -5.05 2.80 7.62
C LYS A 190 -5.37 1.40 8.14
N ASP A 191 -4.38 0.51 8.15
CA ASP A 191 -4.59 -0.87 8.56
C ASP A 191 -4.55 -1.00 10.09
N SER A 192 -5.61 -0.54 10.73
CA SER A 192 -5.96 -1.01 12.07
C SER A 192 -6.51 -2.42 11.96
N VAL A 193 -6.21 -3.30 12.91
CA VAL A 193 -6.84 -4.62 13.01
C VAL A 193 -8.36 -4.53 13.05
N TYR A 194 -8.90 -3.41 13.51
CA TYR A 194 -10.34 -3.11 13.46
C TYR A 194 -10.89 -2.83 12.05
N ALA A 195 -10.04 -2.54 11.07
CA ALA A 195 -10.45 -2.38 9.67
C ALA A 195 -10.45 -3.70 8.88
N ALA A 196 -9.97 -4.76 9.49
CA ALA A 196 -9.94 -6.09 8.88
C ALA A 196 -11.33 -6.76 8.90
N GLN A 197 -11.57 -7.69 7.96
CA GLN A 197 -12.82 -8.45 7.91
C GLN A 197 -13.04 -9.25 9.19
N GLU A 198 -11.97 -9.77 9.78
CA GLU A 198 -11.99 -10.55 11.02
C GLU A 198 -12.60 -9.77 12.18
N ALA A 199 -12.44 -8.44 12.22
CA ALA A 199 -13.04 -7.63 13.27
C ALA A 199 -14.58 -7.58 13.17
N HIS A 200 -15.12 -7.57 11.95
CA HIS A 200 -16.57 -7.69 11.72
C HIS A 200 -17.07 -9.08 12.14
N ASP A 201 -16.31 -10.12 11.83
CA ASP A 201 -16.67 -11.50 12.15
C ASP A 201 -16.60 -11.75 13.66
N VAL A 202 -15.57 -11.24 14.34
CA VAL A 202 -15.47 -11.26 15.82
C VAL A 202 -16.64 -10.51 16.46
N LEU A 203 -17.06 -9.35 15.91
CA LEU A 203 -18.25 -8.65 16.41
C LEU A 203 -19.51 -9.49 16.27
N ALA A 204 -19.68 -10.23 15.17
CA ALA A 204 -20.79 -11.16 15.01
C ALA A 204 -20.74 -12.29 16.04
N TRP A 205 -19.55 -12.85 16.32
CA TRP A 205 -19.37 -13.89 17.35
C TRP A 205 -19.72 -13.37 18.75
N LEU A 206 -19.24 -12.16 19.11
CA LEU A 206 -19.56 -11.56 20.41
C LEU A 206 -21.07 -11.38 20.58
N LYS A 207 -21.78 -10.87 19.56
CA LYS A 207 -23.24 -10.71 19.59
C LYS A 207 -23.96 -12.05 19.75
N ALA A 208 -23.54 -13.07 19.01
CA ALA A 208 -24.13 -14.40 19.12
C ALA A 208 -23.85 -15.06 20.48
N CYS A 209 -22.65 -14.87 21.05
CA CYS A 209 -22.34 -15.38 22.38
C CYS A 209 -23.08 -14.62 23.49
N ALA A 210 -23.31 -13.32 23.35
CA ALA A 210 -24.09 -12.55 24.32
C ALA A 210 -25.59 -12.92 24.32
N GLU A 211 -26.13 -13.21 23.15
CA GLU A 211 -27.57 -13.53 22.96
C GLU A 211 -27.76 -14.83 22.14
N PRO A 212 -27.33 -15.99 22.68
CA PRO A 212 -27.32 -17.26 21.92
C PRO A 212 -28.71 -17.79 21.53
N ASP A 213 -29.75 -17.33 22.21
CA ASP A 213 -31.12 -17.70 21.96
C ASP A 213 -31.78 -16.87 20.84
N VAL A 214 -31.12 -15.82 20.38
CA VAL A 214 -31.58 -14.99 19.27
C VAL A 214 -31.03 -15.53 17.96
N GLU A 215 -31.89 -15.96 17.08
CA GLU A 215 -31.56 -16.66 15.85
C GLU A 215 -30.69 -15.80 14.91
N ARG A 216 -31.02 -14.54 14.70
CA ARG A 216 -30.38 -13.67 13.73
C ARG A 216 -28.88 -13.43 13.99
N PRO A 217 -28.43 -13.05 15.20
CA PRO A 217 -27.01 -12.95 15.52
C PRO A 217 -26.25 -14.26 15.36
N LEU A 218 -26.88 -15.38 15.78
CA LEU A 218 -26.25 -16.70 15.70
C LEU A 218 -26.06 -17.13 14.23
N ARG A 219 -27.06 -16.93 13.37
CA ARG A 219 -26.93 -17.20 11.93
C ARG A 219 -25.85 -16.36 11.29
N ALA A 220 -25.77 -15.05 11.62
CA ALA A 220 -24.74 -14.16 11.12
C ALA A 220 -23.33 -14.61 11.55
N ALA A 221 -23.17 -15.05 12.78
CA ALA A 221 -21.91 -15.56 13.30
C ALA A 221 -21.45 -16.84 12.59
N LEU A 222 -22.37 -17.76 12.29
CA LEU A 222 -22.07 -19.02 11.61
C LEU A 222 -21.80 -18.84 10.11
N ALA A 223 -22.37 -17.81 9.47
CA ALA A 223 -22.21 -17.53 8.05
C ALA A 223 -21.03 -16.56 7.74
N CYS A 224 -20.19 -16.23 8.72
CA CYS A 224 -19.08 -15.31 8.53
C CYS A 224 -17.93 -15.95 7.73
N ILE A 225 -17.16 -15.10 7.02
CA ILE A 225 -16.08 -15.52 6.13
C ILE A 225 -14.94 -16.20 6.90
N THR A 226 -14.66 -15.77 8.12
CA THR A 226 -13.58 -16.33 8.92
C THR A 226 -13.84 -17.78 9.32
N LEU A 227 -15.10 -18.14 9.68
CA LEU A 227 -15.48 -19.53 9.96
C LEU A 227 -15.53 -20.38 8.69
N ASP A 228 -15.94 -19.80 7.58
CA ASP A 228 -15.99 -20.45 6.26
C ASP A 228 -16.72 -21.80 6.27
N LEU A 229 -17.85 -21.85 6.98
CA LEU A 229 -18.65 -23.07 7.03
C LEU A 229 -19.21 -23.40 5.64
N PRO A 230 -19.12 -24.67 5.20
CA PRO A 230 -19.67 -25.08 3.91
C PRO A 230 -21.17 -24.75 3.79
N LEU A 231 -21.60 -24.30 2.59
CA LEU A 231 -23.00 -23.97 2.32
C LEU A 231 -23.96 -25.14 2.66
N VAL A 232 -23.52 -26.39 2.45
CA VAL A 232 -24.26 -27.58 2.81
C VAL A 232 -24.52 -27.68 4.32
N GLU A 233 -23.53 -27.29 5.14
CA GLU A 233 -23.72 -27.27 6.61
C GLU A 233 -24.65 -26.14 7.02
N LEU A 234 -24.55 -24.97 6.41
CA LEU A 234 -25.47 -23.86 6.64
C LEU A 234 -26.90 -24.20 6.24
N GLU A 235 -27.11 -24.90 5.12
CA GLU A 235 -28.39 -25.39 4.66
C GLU A 235 -28.96 -26.45 5.62
N ARG A 236 -28.12 -27.36 6.09
CA ARG A 236 -28.49 -28.34 7.10
C ARG A 236 -29.01 -27.69 8.38
N LEU A 237 -28.38 -26.62 8.85
CA LEU A 237 -28.83 -25.87 10.03
C LEU A 237 -30.18 -25.17 9.83
N ASN A 238 -30.63 -24.97 8.58
CA ASN A 238 -31.93 -24.45 8.27
C ASN A 238 -33.03 -25.53 8.31
N GLN A 239 -32.69 -26.80 8.05
CA GLN A 239 -33.64 -27.89 7.86
C GLN A 239 -33.68 -28.84 9.05
N ASP A 240 -32.61 -28.97 9.85
CA ASP A 240 -32.47 -29.87 10.99
C ASP A 240 -32.53 -29.09 12.32
N GLU A 241 -33.67 -29.09 12.97
CA GLU A 241 -33.91 -28.40 14.25
C GLU A 241 -32.97 -28.90 15.36
N LEU A 242 -32.66 -30.19 15.40
CA LEU A 242 -31.72 -30.75 16.39
C LEU A 242 -30.27 -30.29 16.12
N ALA A 243 -29.91 -30.11 14.87
CA ALA A 243 -28.59 -29.53 14.52
C ALA A 243 -28.53 -28.07 14.95
N TRP A 244 -29.61 -27.31 14.74
CA TRP A 244 -29.73 -25.94 15.19
C TRP A 244 -29.66 -25.81 16.71
N GLU A 245 -30.43 -26.59 17.45
CA GLU A 245 -30.40 -26.60 18.93
C GLU A 245 -28.99 -26.90 19.48
N ARG A 246 -28.28 -27.84 18.87
CA ARG A 246 -26.88 -28.12 19.25
C ARG A 246 -25.99 -26.86 19.11
N ARG A 247 -26.15 -26.06 18.07
CA ARG A 247 -25.40 -24.79 17.90
C ARG A 247 -25.82 -23.77 18.96
N VAL A 248 -27.11 -23.63 19.26
CA VAL A 248 -27.58 -22.76 20.33
C VAL A 248 -26.95 -23.16 21.67
N MET A 249 -26.95 -24.44 22.00
CA MET A 249 -26.32 -24.93 23.24
C MET A 249 -24.80 -24.71 23.28
N GLN A 250 -24.14 -24.86 22.14
CA GLN A 250 -22.70 -24.56 22.01
C GLN A 250 -22.44 -23.08 22.33
N PHE A 251 -23.20 -22.14 21.77
CA PHE A 251 -23.02 -20.71 22.02
C PHE A 251 -23.44 -20.29 23.43
N ARG A 252 -24.44 -20.98 24.05
CA ARG A 252 -24.71 -20.83 25.49
C ARG A 252 -23.48 -21.20 26.33
N GLY A 253 -22.76 -22.27 25.97
CA GLY A 253 -21.53 -22.68 26.60
C GLY A 253 -20.42 -21.62 26.44
N TYR A 254 -20.35 -20.94 25.28
CA TYR A 254 -19.39 -19.81 25.08
C TYR A 254 -19.76 -18.61 25.95
N ARG A 255 -21.04 -18.25 26.05
CA ARG A 255 -21.48 -17.19 26.96
C ARG A 255 -21.11 -17.50 28.42
N GLU A 256 -21.29 -18.74 28.86
CA GLU A 256 -20.88 -19.13 30.20
C GLU A 256 -19.37 -19.04 30.44
N THR A 257 -18.57 -19.45 29.43
CA THR A 257 -17.11 -19.29 29.46
C THR A 257 -16.72 -17.81 29.51
N TRP A 258 -17.36 -16.94 28.70
CA TRP A 258 -17.13 -15.50 28.71
C TRP A 258 -17.34 -14.90 30.10
N ARG A 259 -18.49 -15.21 30.72
CA ARG A 259 -18.85 -14.71 32.07
C ARG A 259 -17.91 -15.17 33.17
N LYS A 260 -17.42 -16.40 33.09
CA LYS A 260 -16.58 -16.99 34.14
C LYS A 260 -15.09 -16.74 33.96
N GLN A 261 -14.60 -16.68 32.73
CA GLN A 261 -13.17 -16.70 32.41
C GLN A 261 -12.72 -15.55 31.51
N GLY A 262 -13.64 -14.71 31.04
CA GLY A 262 -13.34 -13.57 30.18
C GLY A 262 -13.46 -13.87 28.69
N VAL A 263 -13.43 -12.79 27.90
CA VAL A 263 -13.64 -12.83 26.43
C VAL A 263 -12.55 -13.59 25.70
N LEU A 264 -11.30 -13.50 26.13
CA LEU A 264 -10.17 -14.22 25.52
C LEU A 264 -10.32 -15.73 25.63
N ALA A 265 -10.74 -16.23 26.81
CA ALA A 265 -10.97 -17.65 27.03
C ALA A 265 -12.13 -18.16 26.17
N MET A 266 -13.18 -17.38 26.06
CA MET A 266 -14.33 -17.70 25.21
C MET A 266 -13.95 -17.77 23.73
N LEU A 267 -13.23 -16.78 23.21
CA LEU A 267 -12.78 -16.75 21.80
C LEU A 267 -11.83 -17.91 21.51
N ARG A 268 -10.87 -18.21 22.39
CA ARG A 268 -9.99 -19.38 22.23
C ARG A 268 -10.76 -20.70 22.16
N ARG A 269 -11.78 -20.85 22.99
CA ARG A 269 -12.65 -22.03 22.96
C ARG A 269 -13.42 -22.12 21.65
N LEU A 270 -13.98 -21.00 21.14
CA LEU A 270 -14.64 -20.92 19.85
C LEU A 270 -13.69 -21.32 18.72
N LEU A 271 -12.48 -20.76 18.68
CA LEU A 271 -11.48 -21.10 17.69
C LEU A 271 -11.12 -22.59 17.68
N HIS A 272 -11.05 -23.18 18.88
CA HIS A 272 -10.75 -24.61 19.05
C HIS A 272 -11.90 -25.50 18.58
N ASP A 273 -13.14 -25.20 19.00
CA ASP A 273 -14.34 -26.02 18.71
C ASP A 273 -14.72 -25.99 17.22
N PHE A 274 -14.31 -24.96 16.47
CA PHE A 274 -14.43 -24.86 15.01
C PHE A 274 -13.17 -25.27 14.25
N GLU A 275 -12.15 -25.80 14.92
CA GLU A 275 -10.86 -26.19 14.33
C GLU A 275 -10.23 -25.12 13.45
N LEU A 276 -10.50 -23.84 13.78
CA LEU A 276 -10.15 -22.68 12.97
C LEU A 276 -8.64 -22.56 12.68
N PRO A 277 -7.71 -22.80 13.64
CA PRO A 277 -6.30 -22.70 13.36
C PRO A 277 -5.84 -23.65 12.23
N GLN A 278 -6.33 -24.90 12.23
CA GLN A 278 -5.99 -25.87 11.19
C GLN A 278 -6.59 -25.49 9.83
N ALA A 279 -7.88 -25.06 9.82
CA ALA A 279 -8.56 -24.64 8.61
C ALA A 279 -7.92 -23.39 7.99
N LEU A 280 -7.53 -22.42 8.81
CA LEU A 280 -6.88 -21.19 8.34
C LEU A 280 -5.46 -21.43 7.82
N ILE A 281 -4.63 -22.23 8.47
CA ILE A 281 -3.26 -22.53 8.02
C ILE A 281 -3.25 -23.11 6.59
N ALA A 282 -4.30 -23.84 6.21
CA ALA A 282 -4.43 -24.36 4.85
C ALA A 282 -4.74 -23.29 3.79
N ARG A 283 -5.16 -22.10 4.19
CA ARG A 283 -5.50 -20.98 3.28
C ARG A 283 -4.28 -20.09 3.00
N PRO A 284 -4.19 -19.49 1.80
CA PRO A 284 -3.05 -18.62 1.43
C PRO A 284 -2.86 -17.41 2.35
N ASP A 285 -3.95 -16.88 2.93
CA ASP A 285 -3.98 -15.73 3.85
C ASP A 285 -4.21 -16.10 5.32
N GLY A 286 -4.32 -17.41 5.60
CA GLY A 286 -4.85 -17.92 6.86
C GLY A 286 -4.00 -17.59 8.08
N GLU A 287 -2.68 -17.52 7.96
CA GLU A 287 -1.79 -17.10 9.04
C GLU A 287 -2.10 -15.66 9.48
N ARG A 288 -2.34 -14.75 8.53
CA ARG A 288 -2.72 -13.37 8.82
C ARG A 288 -4.10 -13.27 9.46
N VAL A 289 -5.08 -13.99 8.92
CA VAL A 289 -6.44 -14.07 9.48
C VAL A 289 -6.39 -14.55 10.94
N LEU A 290 -5.65 -15.63 11.21
CA LEU A 290 -5.48 -16.15 12.56
C LEU A 290 -4.81 -15.14 13.51
N THR A 291 -3.75 -14.48 13.04
CA THR A 291 -3.05 -13.47 13.83
C THR A 291 -3.93 -12.27 14.13
N ASN A 292 -4.73 -11.79 13.16
CA ASN A 292 -5.68 -10.71 13.37
C ASN A 292 -6.73 -11.09 14.42
N VAL A 293 -7.30 -12.31 14.35
CA VAL A 293 -8.27 -12.78 15.34
C VAL A 293 -7.67 -12.88 16.74
N LEU A 294 -6.44 -13.41 16.85
CA LEU A 294 -5.75 -13.51 18.14
C LEU A 294 -5.44 -12.13 18.72
N HIS A 295 -4.95 -11.21 17.89
CA HIS A 295 -4.67 -9.83 18.31
C HIS A 295 -5.95 -9.09 18.74
N LEU A 296 -7.05 -9.21 17.98
CA LEU A 296 -8.35 -8.68 18.38
C LEU A 296 -8.80 -9.27 19.72
N SER A 297 -8.58 -10.56 19.94
CA SER A 297 -8.94 -11.24 21.20
C SER A 297 -8.18 -10.66 22.39
N GLU A 298 -6.90 -10.31 22.22
CA GLU A 298 -6.08 -9.68 23.25
C GLU A 298 -6.50 -8.23 23.52
N LEU A 299 -6.76 -7.44 22.47
CA LEU A 299 -7.26 -6.07 22.60
C LEU A 299 -8.61 -6.02 23.31
N LEU A 300 -9.51 -6.95 22.98
CA LEU A 300 -10.82 -7.08 23.64
C LEU A 300 -10.68 -7.50 25.10
N GLN A 301 -9.71 -8.35 25.43
CA GLN A 301 -9.43 -8.71 26.81
C GLN A 301 -8.87 -7.52 27.64
N GLN A 302 -8.04 -6.69 27.01
CA GLN A 302 -7.56 -5.46 27.65
C GLN A 302 -8.72 -4.48 27.88
N ALA A 303 -9.55 -4.24 26.86
CA ALA A 303 -10.72 -3.37 26.98
C ALA A 303 -11.73 -3.89 28.03
N ALA A 304 -11.91 -5.21 28.14
CA ALA A 304 -12.79 -5.82 29.14
C ALA A 304 -12.33 -5.61 30.60
N ALA A 305 -11.07 -5.21 30.84
CA ALA A 305 -10.60 -4.84 32.16
C ALA A 305 -11.13 -3.45 32.62
N GLU A 306 -11.53 -2.61 31.67
CA GLU A 306 -12.02 -1.25 31.92
C GLU A 306 -13.54 -1.11 31.67
N LEU A 307 -14.15 -2.09 31.01
CA LEU A 307 -15.55 -2.06 30.59
C LEU A 307 -16.38 -3.10 31.35
N ASP A 308 -17.55 -2.68 31.79
CA ASP A 308 -18.48 -3.56 32.51
C ASP A 308 -19.46 -4.25 31.56
N GLY A 309 -19.34 -5.58 31.47
CA GLY A 309 -20.31 -6.47 30.84
C GLY A 309 -20.17 -6.65 29.33
N GLU A 310 -20.88 -7.65 28.84
CA GLU A 310 -20.84 -8.12 27.44
C GLU A 310 -21.23 -7.02 26.45
N GLN A 311 -22.29 -6.25 26.75
CA GLN A 311 -22.83 -5.22 25.86
C GLN A 311 -21.90 -3.99 25.75
N ALA A 312 -21.16 -3.66 26.80
CA ALA A 312 -20.18 -2.56 26.76
C ALA A 312 -19.01 -2.91 25.81
N LEU A 313 -18.53 -4.16 25.88
CA LEU A 313 -17.46 -4.64 25.00
C LEU A 313 -17.91 -4.75 23.54
N ILE A 314 -19.13 -5.18 23.27
CA ILE A 314 -19.73 -5.21 21.93
C ILE A 314 -19.81 -3.80 21.33
N ARG A 315 -20.27 -2.82 22.12
CA ARG A 315 -20.31 -1.41 21.68
C ARG A 315 -18.93 -0.86 21.40
N HIS A 316 -17.97 -1.12 22.29
CA HIS A 316 -16.58 -0.71 22.12
C HIS A 316 -16.01 -1.19 20.78
N LEU A 317 -16.16 -2.48 20.46
CA LEU A 317 -15.72 -3.01 19.17
C LEU A 317 -16.46 -2.37 17.99
N ALA A 318 -17.77 -2.19 18.10
CA ALA A 318 -18.58 -1.58 17.04
C ALA A 318 -18.19 -0.10 16.78
N GLU A 319 -17.86 0.67 17.82
CA GLU A 319 -17.37 2.03 17.72
C GLU A 319 -15.99 2.09 17.03
N HIS A 320 -15.06 1.20 17.40
CA HIS A 320 -13.74 1.12 16.75
C HIS A 320 -13.85 0.71 15.28
N LEU A 321 -14.76 -0.19 14.92
CA LEU A 321 -15.08 -0.53 13.54
C LEU A 321 -15.59 0.69 12.76
N ALA A 322 -16.47 1.49 13.34
CA ALA A 322 -17.02 2.69 12.71
C ALA A 322 -15.95 3.78 12.53
N LEU A 323 -15.00 3.91 13.46
CA LEU A 323 -13.92 4.89 13.47
C LEU A 323 -12.66 4.43 12.74
N SER A 324 -12.56 3.16 12.32
CA SER A 324 -11.34 2.58 11.73
C SER A 324 -10.82 3.30 10.48
N GLY A 325 -11.61 4.18 9.88
CA GLY A 325 -11.18 5.08 8.80
C GLY A 325 -10.45 6.35 9.26
N GLN A 326 -10.40 6.65 10.56
CA GLN A 326 -9.83 7.87 11.15
C GLN A 326 -8.78 7.62 12.25
N ALA A 327 -8.66 6.37 12.72
CA ALA A 327 -7.83 6.04 13.87
C ALA A 327 -6.33 5.98 13.56
N GLY A 328 -5.55 6.47 14.52
CA GLY A 328 -4.10 6.53 14.52
C GLY A 328 -3.39 5.17 14.60
N GLU A 329 -2.07 5.26 14.65
CA GLU A 329 -1.06 4.20 14.60
C GLU A 329 -1.25 3.05 15.62
N GLU A 330 -2.31 2.25 15.51
CA GLU A 330 -2.35 0.96 16.18
C GLU A 330 -1.45 -0.01 15.41
N GLN A 331 -0.52 -0.59 16.12
CA GLN A 331 0.56 -1.43 15.59
C GLN A 331 -0.02 -2.64 14.85
N ILE A 332 0.19 -2.68 13.55
CA ILE A 332 -0.03 -3.89 12.76
C ILE A 332 1.07 -4.87 13.13
N LEU A 333 0.70 -6.02 13.65
CA LEU A 333 1.62 -7.14 13.81
C LEU A 333 2.14 -7.54 12.42
N ARG A 334 3.45 -7.36 12.18
CA ARG A 334 4.14 -7.94 11.03
C ARG A 334 4.44 -9.39 11.36
N LEU A 335 3.97 -10.29 10.50
CA LEU A 335 4.37 -11.69 10.57
C LEU A 335 5.75 -11.85 9.93
N GLU A 336 6.60 -12.73 10.46
CA GLU A 336 7.88 -13.07 9.81
C GLU A 336 7.66 -13.59 8.39
N SER A 337 6.56 -14.33 8.16
CA SER A 337 6.13 -14.79 6.83
C SER A 337 5.81 -13.64 5.86
N ASP A 338 5.40 -12.46 6.33
CA ASP A 338 5.14 -11.30 5.49
C ASP A 338 6.43 -10.75 4.84
N GLU A 339 7.58 -11.00 5.43
CA GLU A 339 8.87 -10.61 4.86
C GLU A 339 9.19 -11.36 3.56
N GLN A 340 8.63 -12.57 3.41
CA GLN A 340 8.80 -13.43 2.23
C GLN A 340 7.76 -13.21 1.14
N LEU A 341 6.87 -12.21 1.28
CA LEU A 341 5.78 -11.94 0.35
C LEU A 341 6.05 -10.75 -0.57
N VAL A 342 5.37 -10.70 -1.73
CA VAL A 342 5.28 -9.47 -2.53
C VAL A 342 4.55 -8.41 -1.72
N LYS A 343 5.13 -7.22 -1.61
CA LYS A 343 4.60 -6.13 -0.80
C LYS A 343 3.76 -5.19 -1.65
N VAL A 344 2.46 -5.12 -1.38
CA VAL A 344 1.58 -4.08 -1.93
C VAL A 344 1.48 -2.99 -0.88
N VAL A 345 1.95 -1.77 -1.18
CA VAL A 345 2.16 -0.70 -0.19
C VAL A 345 1.55 0.60 -0.70
N THR A 346 0.89 1.37 0.16
CA THR A 346 0.52 2.74 -0.24
C THR A 346 1.77 3.60 -0.41
N ILE A 347 1.78 4.49 -1.43
CA ILE A 347 2.94 5.37 -1.68
C ILE A 347 3.31 6.15 -0.41
N HIS A 348 2.33 6.61 0.37
CA HIS A 348 2.56 7.32 1.64
C HIS A 348 3.33 6.44 2.65
N LYS A 349 2.91 5.20 2.85
CA LYS A 349 3.56 4.27 3.79
C LYS A 349 4.94 3.82 3.30
N SER A 350 5.20 3.89 2.00
CA SER A 350 6.51 3.56 1.44
C SER A 350 7.59 4.61 1.76
N LYS A 351 7.21 5.80 2.24
CA LYS A 351 8.17 6.84 2.61
C LYS A 351 9.11 6.35 3.70
N GLY A 352 10.42 6.53 3.49
CA GLY A 352 11.45 6.00 4.39
C GLY A 352 11.87 4.55 4.10
N LEU A 353 11.06 3.79 3.37
CA LEU A 353 11.38 2.41 2.95
C LEU A 353 12.11 2.40 1.60
N GLU A 354 12.67 1.24 1.26
CA GLU A 354 13.31 1.00 -0.04
C GLU A 354 13.12 -0.46 -0.45
N TYR A 355 13.02 -0.69 -1.75
CA TYR A 355 12.77 -2.01 -2.33
C TYR A 355 13.68 -2.25 -3.54
N PRO A 356 14.19 -3.46 -3.76
CA PRO A 356 14.96 -3.78 -4.95
C PRO A 356 14.21 -3.46 -6.24
N LEU A 357 12.98 -3.91 -6.36
CA LEU A 357 12.11 -3.76 -7.53
C LEU A 357 10.79 -3.10 -7.15
N VAL A 358 10.38 -2.09 -7.90
CA VAL A 358 9.15 -1.33 -7.64
C VAL A 358 8.24 -1.32 -8.87
N PHE A 359 6.96 -1.55 -8.66
CA PHE A 359 5.92 -1.41 -9.68
C PHE A 359 4.97 -0.27 -9.32
N LEU A 360 4.66 0.59 -10.28
CA LEU A 360 3.74 1.72 -10.20
C LEU A 360 2.67 1.61 -11.30
N PRO A 361 1.84 0.56 -11.29
CA PRO A 361 0.95 0.28 -12.42
C PRO A 361 -0.12 1.34 -12.64
N PHE A 362 -0.50 2.13 -11.62
CA PHE A 362 -1.65 3.04 -11.68
C PHE A 362 -1.31 4.52 -11.56
N ILE A 363 -0.09 4.91 -11.95
CA ILE A 363 0.43 6.25 -11.69
C ILE A 363 -0.26 7.36 -12.51
N CYS A 364 -0.94 7.03 -13.61
CA CYS A 364 -1.71 7.98 -14.41
C CYS A 364 -3.08 8.33 -13.82
N SER A 365 -3.52 7.64 -12.77
CA SER A 365 -4.78 7.97 -12.09
C SER A 365 -4.69 9.34 -11.43
N ALA A 366 -5.62 10.25 -11.72
CA ALA A 366 -5.73 11.56 -11.07
C ALA A 366 -7.12 11.72 -10.45
N LYS A 367 -7.19 12.47 -9.35
CA LYS A 367 -8.44 12.85 -8.68
C LYS A 367 -8.49 14.36 -8.56
N PRO A 368 -8.78 15.11 -9.65
CA PRO A 368 -8.83 16.56 -9.63
C PRO A 368 -9.88 17.08 -8.63
N VAL A 369 -9.60 18.24 -8.07
CA VAL A 369 -10.52 18.94 -7.20
C VAL A 369 -11.69 19.46 -8.05
N ASP A 370 -12.92 19.22 -7.62
CA ASP A 370 -14.13 19.58 -8.38
C ASP A 370 -15.12 20.48 -7.62
N GLY A 371 -14.74 20.95 -6.45
CA GLY A 371 -15.60 21.83 -5.63
C GLY A 371 -16.84 21.16 -5.02
N SER A 372 -17.09 19.87 -5.31
CA SER A 372 -18.23 19.14 -4.74
C SER A 372 -18.02 18.75 -3.29
N ARG A 373 -16.76 18.71 -2.84
CA ARG A 373 -16.39 18.40 -1.45
C ARG A 373 -16.09 19.69 -0.69
N LEU A 374 -16.92 19.99 0.29
CA LEU A 374 -16.78 21.15 1.16
C LEU A 374 -16.41 20.69 2.59
N PRO A 375 -15.62 21.48 3.33
CA PRO A 375 -14.99 22.74 2.91
C PRO A 375 -13.84 22.55 1.93
N LEU A 376 -13.62 23.52 1.02
CA LEU A 376 -12.44 23.57 0.14
C LEU A 376 -11.27 24.16 0.92
N HIS A 377 -10.15 23.45 0.98
CA HIS A 377 -8.89 23.90 1.57
C HIS A 377 -7.92 24.34 0.46
N PHE A 378 -7.27 25.47 0.67
CA PHE A 378 -6.26 26.03 -0.25
C PHE A 378 -5.34 26.99 0.52
N HIS A 379 -4.29 27.52 -0.10
CA HIS A 379 -3.43 28.52 0.51
C HIS A 379 -3.53 29.85 -0.26
N ASP A 380 -3.46 30.98 0.45
CA ASP A 380 -3.38 32.29 -0.19
C ASP A 380 -1.98 32.55 -0.79
N ALA A 381 -1.80 33.68 -1.47
CA ALA A 381 -0.53 34.08 -2.07
C ALA A 381 0.63 34.22 -1.05
N ALA A 382 0.32 34.41 0.23
CA ALA A 382 1.30 34.46 1.31
C ALA A 382 1.60 33.08 1.91
N GLY A 383 0.96 32.01 1.41
CA GLY A 383 1.09 30.64 1.89
C GLY A 383 0.38 30.38 3.21
N ASN A 384 -0.68 31.14 3.54
CA ASN A 384 -1.50 30.85 4.70
C ASN A 384 -2.67 29.96 4.32
N ALA A 385 -2.95 28.95 5.15
CA ALA A 385 -4.06 28.04 4.94
C ALA A 385 -5.41 28.77 5.03
N GLN A 386 -6.26 28.57 4.04
CA GLN A 386 -7.58 29.15 3.88
C GLN A 386 -8.64 28.07 3.68
N VAL A 387 -9.88 28.41 4.02
CA VAL A 387 -11.04 27.52 3.89
C VAL A 387 -12.18 28.25 3.21
N SER A 388 -12.78 27.65 2.18
CA SER A 388 -13.97 28.19 1.52
C SER A 388 -15.14 27.22 1.58
N LEU A 389 -16.31 27.74 1.98
CA LEU A 389 -17.59 27.01 1.91
C LEU A 389 -18.36 27.29 0.61
N LYS A 390 -17.92 28.30 -0.16
CA LYS A 390 -18.49 28.66 -1.46
C LYS A 390 -17.34 28.94 -2.44
N PRO A 391 -16.66 27.87 -2.91
CA PRO A 391 -15.51 28.03 -3.78
C PRO A 391 -15.93 28.60 -5.14
N THR A 392 -15.13 29.56 -5.64
CA THR A 392 -15.21 30.01 -7.04
C THR A 392 -14.40 29.07 -7.95
N PRO A 393 -14.61 29.14 -9.28
CA PRO A 393 -13.79 28.35 -10.22
C PRO A 393 -12.29 28.60 -10.07
N GLU A 394 -11.87 29.83 -9.74
CA GLU A 394 -10.47 30.19 -9.53
C GLU A 394 -9.90 29.52 -8.28
N LEU A 395 -10.65 29.48 -7.18
CA LEU A 395 -10.24 28.80 -5.96
C LEU A 395 -10.16 27.27 -6.15
N ILE A 396 -11.07 26.71 -6.95
CA ILE A 396 -11.02 25.28 -7.31
C ILE A 396 -9.77 24.98 -8.13
N ALA A 397 -9.45 25.82 -9.12
CA ALA A 397 -8.26 25.68 -9.94
C ALA A 397 -6.99 25.79 -9.10
N GLN A 398 -6.93 26.75 -8.16
CA GLN A 398 -5.81 26.92 -7.24
C GLN A 398 -5.63 25.68 -6.33
N ALA A 399 -6.70 25.17 -5.75
CA ALA A 399 -6.65 23.97 -4.94
C ALA A 399 -6.23 22.72 -5.76
N ASP A 400 -6.62 22.64 -7.04
CA ASP A 400 -6.20 21.56 -7.93
C ASP A 400 -4.73 21.69 -8.34
N ASP A 401 -4.20 22.89 -8.51
CA ASP A 401 -2.76 23.14 -8.70
C ASP A 401 -1.94 22.65 -7.48
N GLU A 402 -2.40 22.95 -6.26
CA GLU A 402 -1.74 22.49 -5.03
C GLU A 402 -1.78 20.96 -4.92
N ARG A 403 -2.92 20.34 -5.27
CA ARG A 403 -3.05 18.88 -5.35
C ARG A 403 -2.07 18.29 -6.36
N LEU A 404 -1.95 18.88 -7.56
CA LEU A 404 -1.01 18.39 -8.58
C LEU A 404 0.44 18.55 -8.11
N ALA A 405 0.77 19.65 -7.43
CA ALA A 405 2.09 19.85 -6.82
C ALA A 405 2.39 18.79 -5.74
N GLU A 406 1.40 18.38 -4.94
CA GLU A 406 1.56 17.27 -4.00
C GLU A 406 1.69 15.93 -4.71
N ASP A 407 0.90 15.67 -5.75
CA ASP A 407 0.99 14.45 -6.58
C ASP A 407 2.36 14.30 -7.26
N LEU A 408 3.01 15.41 -7.67
CA LEU A 408 4.38 15.40 -8.21
C LEU A 408 5.40 14.98 -7.15
N ARG A 409 5.28 15.50 -5.93
CA ARG A 409 6.13 15.06 -4.81
C ARG A 409 5.86 13.60 -4.44
N LEU A 410 4.60 13.16 -4.52
CA LEU A 410 4.21 11.78 -4.29
C LEU A 410 4.84 10.84 -5.33
N LEU A 411 4.84 11.23 -6.62
CA LEU A 411 5.53 10.49 -7.69
C LEU A 411 7.05 10.45 -7.46
N TYR A 412 7.66 11.57 -7.06
CA TYR A 412 9.08 11.61 -6.71
C TYR A 412 9.42 10.64 -5.57
N VAL A 413 8.61 10.64 -4.51
CA VAL A 413 8.77 9.69 -3.40
C VAL A 413 8.64 8.26 -3.92
N ALA A 414 7.63 7.95 -4.74
CA ALA A 414 7.42 6.60 -5.26
C ALA A 414 8.61 6.08 -6.08
N LEU A 415 9.11 6.89 -7.02
CA LEU A 415 10.26 6.53 -7.86
C LEU A 415 11.54 6.33 -7.06
N THR A 416 11.76 7.16 -6.03
CA THR A 416 12.94 7.04 -5.16
C THR A 416 12.87 5.87 -4.16
N ARG A 417 11.82 5.03 -4.22
CA ARG A 417 11.76 3.77 -3.43
C ARG A 417 12.52 2.64 -4.09
N ALA A 418 12.70 2.68 -5.42
CA ALA A 418 13.39 1.65 -6.18
C ALA A 418 14.91 1.71 -6.00
N ARG A 419 15.51 0.54 -5.80
CA ARG A 419 16.97 0.39 -5.76
C ARG A 419 17.55 0.12 -7.15
N HIS A 420 16.95 -0.81 -7.90
CA HIS A 420 17.49 -1.34 -9.15
C HIS A 420 16.60 -1.09 -10.34
N ALA A 421 15.29 -1.36 -10.22
CA ALA A 421 14.36 -1.18 -11.33
C ALA A 421 12.97 -0.73 -10.88
N CYS A 422 12.31 0.05 -11.75
CA CYS A 422 10.95 0.55 -11.54
C CYS A 422 10.15 0.49 -12.84
N TRP A 423 8.92 -0.03 -12.77
CA TRP A 423 7.99 -0.11 -13.90
C TRP A 423 6.76 0.78 -13.65
N LEU A 424 6.43 1.63 -14.62
CA LEU A 424 5.31 2.55 -14.56
C LEU A 424 4.27 2.21 -15.63
N GLY A 425 3.02 2.05 -15.24
CA GLY A 425 1.91 1.91 -16.19
C GLY A 425 1.44 3.27 -16.71
N VAL A 426 1.51 3.47 -18.02
CA VAL A 426 1.20 4.74 -18.68
C VAL A 426 0.05 4.55 -19.66
N ALA A 427 -1.00 5.37 -19.54
CA ALA A 427 -2.12 5.37 -20.48
C ALA A 427 -2.76 6.76 -20.57
N ASP A 428 -3.39 7.04 -21.69
CA ASP A 428 -4.28 8.18 -21.82
C ASP A 428 -5.63 7.87 -21.16
N LEU A 429 -6.03 8.67 -20.19
CA LEU A 429 -7.23 8.44 -19.38
C LEU A 429 -8.26 9.54 -19.58
N LYS A 430 -9.54 9.17 -19.40
CA LYS A 430 -10.70 10.07 -19.37
C LYS A 430 -11.40 10.07 -18.01
N ARG A 431 -12.18 11.13 -17.77
CA ARG A 431 -13.04 11.25 -16.60
C ARG A 431 -14.51 11.16 -17.01
N GLY A 432 -15.24 10.27 -16.35
CA GLY A 432 -16.67 10.06 -16.62
C GLY A 432 -16.93 9.63 -18.07
N ASN A 433 -17.96 10.19 -18.67
CA ASN A 433 -18.35 9.88 -20.06
C ASN A 433 -17.68 10.80 -21.11
N SER A 434 -16.83 11.73 -20.68
CA SER A 434 -16.09 12.59 -21.63
C SER A 434 -15.03 11.78 -22.36
N ASN A 435 -14.85 12.01 -23.66
CA ASN A 435 -13.75 11.45 -24.44
C ASN A 435 -12.50 12.37 -24.46
N ARG A 436 -12.41 13.33 -23.55
CA ARG A 436 -11.23 14.21 -23.41
C ARG A 436 -10.20 13.58 -22.51
N SER A 437 -8.95 13.68 -22.92
CA SER A 437 -7.80 13.29 -22.09
C SER A 437 -7.73 14.12 -20.80
N VAL A 438 -7.45 13.44 -19.69
CA VAL A 438 -7.14 14.08 -18.39
C VAL A 438 -5.71 13.77 -17.94
N LEU A 439 -4.86 13.27 -18.83
CA LEU A 439 -3.49 12.87 -18.52
C LEU A 439 -2.66 14.04 -17.97
N HIS A 440 -2.86 15.26 -18.50
CA HIS A 440 -2.19 16.48 -18.05
C HIS A 440 -2.48 16.84 -16.57
N LEU A 441 -3.56 16.30 -15.99
CA LEU A 441 -3.97 16.52 -14.59
C LEU A 441 -3.30 15.51 -13.63
N CYS A 442 -2.53 14.55 -14.12
CA CYS A 442 -1.74 13.66 -13.28
C CYS A 442 -0.25 14.06 -13.27
N ALA A 443 0.46 13.66 -12.22
CA ALA A 443 1.86 14.01 -12.02
C ALA A 443 2.75 13.57 -13.19
N LEU A 444 2.60 12.32 -13.65
CA LEU A 444 3.41 11.81 -14.77
C LEU A 444 3.09 12.56 -16.06
N GLY A 445 1.82 12.80 -16.37
CA GLY A 445 1.40 13.56 -17.55
C GLY A 445 1.94 14.99 -17.55
N TYR A 446 2.02 15.65 -16.39
CA TYR A 446 2.69 16.94 -16.26
C TYR A 446 4.20 16.83 -16.53
N LEU A 447 4.90 15.85 -15.99
CA LEU A 447 6.33 15.66 -16.23
C LEU A 447 6.63 15.37 -17.72
N LEU A 448 5.77 14.63 -18.40
CA LEU A 448 5.92 14.32 -19.83
C LEU A 448 5.56 15.52 -20.71
N GLY A 449 4.37 16.10 -20.55
CA GLY A 449 3.77 17.08 -21.46
C GLY A 449 3.80 18.54 -20.95
N GLY A 450 4.32 18.82 -19.74
CA GLY A 450 4.41 20.20 -19.21
C GLY A 450 3.07 20.86 -18.86
N GLY A 451 2.03 20.05 -18.62
CA GLY A 451 0.67 20.57 -18.38
C GLY A 451 -0.14 20.76 -19.67
N ALA A 452 0.43 20.49 -20.85
CA ALA A 452 -0.32 20.52 -22.08
C ALA A 452 -1.35 19.38 -22.13
N MET A 453 -2.55 19.70 -22.60
CA MET A 453 -3.58 18.69 -22.81
C MET A 453 -3.22 17.85 -24.05
N LEU A 454 -3.31 16.55 -23.91
CA LEU A 454 -3.10 15.65 -25.04
C LEU A 454 -4.29 15.78 -26.01
N ALA A 455 -4.01 16.19 -27.24
CA ALA A 455 -5.05 16.39 -28.26
C ALA A 455 -5.63 15.05 -28.75
N GLU A 456 -4.76 14.06 -28.96
CA GLU A 456 -5.08 12.71 -29.41
C GLU A 456 -4.24 11.71 -28.61
N SER A 457 -4.80 10.52 -28.33
CA SER A 457 -4.10 9.47 -27.59
C SER A 457 -2.79 9.01 -28.26
N ALA A 458 -2.71 9.11 -29.60
CA ALA A 458 -1.49 8.84 -30.36
C ALA A 458 -0.31 9.76 -29.99
N GLY A 459 -0.58 11.01 -29.58
CA GLY A 459 0.43 11.97 -29.14
C GLY A 459 1.22 11.53 -27.90
N LEU A 460 0.70 10.60 -27.13
CA LEU A 460 1.40 10.04 -25.98
C LEU A 460 2.71 9.34 -26.39
N GLN A 461 2.74 8.69 -27.54
CA GLN A 461 3.95 8.06 -28.07
C GLN A 461 5.07 9.08 -28.30
N SER A 462 4.73 10.27 -28.81
CA SER A 462 5.72 11.34 -29.01
C SER A 462 6.31 11.80 -27.67
N TRP A 463 5.47 12.01 -26.65
CA TRP A 463 5.97 12.38 -25.32
C TRP A 463 6.87 11.31 -24.70
N LEU A 464 6.54 10.03 -24.88
CA LEU A 464 7.35 8.91 -24.41
C LEU A 464 8.67 8.80 -25.18
N ALA A 465 8.65 8.96 -26.50
CA ALA A 465 9.86 8.98 -27.31
C ALA A 465 10.80 10.13 -26.93
N GLU A 466 10.25 11.32 -26.67
CA GLU A 466 11.03 12.47 -26.23
C GLU A 466 11.67 12.27 -24.84
N VAL A 467 10.95 11.66 -23.88
CA VAL A 467 11.54 11.43 -22.55
C VAL A 467 12.58 10.32 -22.56
N GLN A 468 12.49 9.37 -23.49
CA GLN A 468 13.49 8.32 -23.67
C GLN A 468 14.80 8.85 -24.28
N GLN A 469 14.72 9.91 -25.09
CA GLN A 469 15.91 10.49 -25.71
C GLN A 469 16.89 11.01 -24.63
N GLY A 470 18.16 10.64 -24.79
CA GLY A 470 19.24 11.10 -23.91
C GLY A 470 19.39 10.32 -22.59
N CYS A 471 18.59 9.27 -22.36
CA CYS A 471 18.71 8.44 -21.17
C CYS A 471 18.63 6.93 -21.47
N ASP A 472 19.79 6.27 -21.49
CA ASP A 472 19.95 4.83 -21.70
C ASP A 472 19.39 3.96 -20.53
N ALA A 473 19.19 4.57 -19.38
CA ALA A 473 18.64 3.94 -18.19
C ALA A 473 17.09 3.95 -18.16
N LEU A 474 16.45 4.61 -19.15
CA LEU A 474 14.99 4.70 -19.30
C LEU A 474 14.56 4.06 -20.61
N GLN A 475 13.55 3.20 -20.53
CA GLN A 475 12.94 2.52 -21.67
C GLN A 475 11.44 2.77 -21.70
N CYS A 476 10.90 3.04 -22.90
CA CYS A 476 9.47 3.09 -23.15
C CYS A 476 9.09 1.93 -24.05
N GLU A 477 8.13 1.13 -23.62
CA GLU A 477 7.71 -0.07 -24.37
C GLU A 477 6.20 -0.29 -24.22
N PRO A 478 5.56 -1.02 -25.14
CA PRO A 478 4.19 -1.44 -24.94
C PRO A 478 4.07 -2.27 -23.68
N VAL A 479 2.95 -2.09 -22.95
CA VAL A 479 2.67 -2.92 -21.78
C VAL A 479 2.66 -4.41 -22.18
N PRO A 480 3.32 -5.31 -21.45
CA PRO A 480 3.34 -6.73 -21.78
C PRO A 480 1.92 -7.32 -21.77
N ALA A 481 1.66 -8.26 -22.66
CA ALA A 481 0.40 -8.97 -22.68
C ALA A 481 0.20 -9.71 -21.35
N ALA A 482 -0.99 -9.58 -20.78
CA ALA A 482 -1.34 -10.34 -19.59
C ALA A 482 -1.55 -11.81 -19.96
N ASP A 483 -0.73 -12.71 -19.43
CA ASP A 483 -0.89 -14.15 -19.59
C ASP A 483 -1.55 -14.74 -18.33
N ALA A 484 -2.80 -15.19 -18.47
CA ALA A 484 -3.54 -15.82 -17.38
C ALA A 484 -3.04 -17.25 -17.07
N ALA A 485 -2.34 -17.90 -18.01
CA ALA A 485 -1.74 -19.22 -17.82
C ALA A 485 -0.39 -19.15 -17.08
N HIS A 486 0.21 -17.98 -17.01
CA HIS A 486 1.45 -17.76 -16.26
C HIS A 486 1.19 -17.94 -14.76
N PHE A 487 1.82 -18.95 -14.18
CA PHE A 487 1.64 -19.31 -12.78
C PHE A 487 2.99 -19.43 -12.06
N TYR A 488 3.04 -18.94 -10.83
CA TYR A 488 4.19 -19.11 -9.94
C TYR A 488 3.96 -20.35 -9.07
N PRO A 489 4.67 -21.46 -9.30
CA PRO A 489 4.43 -22.66 -8.51
C PRO A 489 4.80 -22.43 -7.04
N PRO A 490 4.02 -22.96 -6.09
CA PRO A 490 4.43 -22.94 -4.70
C PRO A 490 5.77 -23.69 -4.59
N LEU A 491 6.75 -23.09 -3.92
CA LEU A 491 7.97 -23.80 -3.52
C LEU A 491 7.53 -25.08 -2.80
N ASN A 492 8.02 -26.24 -3.24
CA ASN A 492 7.70 -27.52 -2.63
C ASN A 492 7.96 -27.42 -1.12
N GLN A 493 6.90 -27.41 -0.31
CA GLN A 493 6.98 -27.32 1.15
C GLN A 493 7.76 -28.48 1.79
N ALA A 494 8.08 -29.52 1.03
CA ALA A 494 8.88 -30.65 1.48
C ALA A 494 10.31 -30.29 1.92
N THR A 495 10.84 -29.12 1.53
CA THR A 495 12.18 -28.65 1.91
C THR A 495 12.15 -27.64 3.08
N LEU A 496 10.97 -27.21 3.54
CA LEU A 496 10.82 -26.21 4.61
C LEU A 496 10.31 -26.78 5.94
N LEU A 497 10.07 -28.07 6.01
CA LEU A 497 9.82 -28.75 7.28
C LEU A 497 11.18 -29.15 7.91
N GLU A 498 11.98 -28.18 8.33
CA GLU A 498 12.76 -28.40 9.53
C GLU A 498 11.76 -28.75 10.64
N PRO A 499 11.94 -29.89 11.34
CA PRO A 499 11.04 -30.24 12.41
C PRO A 499 11.03 -29.06 13.39
N LEU A 500 9.86 -28.50 13.65
CA LEU A 500 9.64 -27.55 14.72
C LEU A 500 10.17 -28.21 16.00
N ILE A 501 11.40 -27.88 16.40
CA ILE A 501 11.90 -28.24 17.71
C ILE A 501 10.97 -27.53 18.69
N PRO A 502 10.22 -28.26 19.52
CA PRO A 502 9.35 -27.62 20.49
C PRO A 502 10.23 -26.76 21.39
N VAL A 503 10.13 -25.45 21.26
CA VAL A 503 10.78 -24.50 22.16
C VAL A 503 10.10 -24.68 23.51
N SER A 504 10.76 -25.39 24.39
CA SER A 504 10.34 -25.56 25.77
C SER A 504 10.37 -24.17 26.44
N TYR A 505 9.19 -23.62 26.72
CA TYR A 505 9.01 -22.39 27.49
C TYR A 505 9.37 -22.61 28.97
N THR A 506 10.62 -22.91 29.28
CA THR A 506 11.08 -23.11 30.65
C THR A 506 11.94 -21.96 31.20
N HIS A 507 11.88 -20.76 30.63
CA HIS A 507 12.54 -19.59 31.22
C HIS A 507 11.73 -18.30 31.18
N LEU A 508 10.50 -18.30 31.70
CA LEU A 508 9.91 -17.10 32.27
C LEU A 508 10.46 -16.93 33.68
N ARG A 509 11.60 -16.25 33.82
CA ARG A 509 12.05 -15.75 35.12
C ARG A 509 11.08 -14.66 35.55
N ALA A 510 10.39 -14.90 36.66
CA ALA A 510 9.66 -13.89 37.40
C ALA A 510 10.54 -12.66 37.71
N PRO A 511 9.99 -11.43 37.68
CA PRO A 511 10.74 -10.25 38.09
C PRO A 511 11.21 -10.40 39.53
N ARG A 512 12.52 -10.30 39.75
CA ARG A 512 13.08 -10.22 41.11
C ARG A 512 12.70 -8.89 41.71
N ASP A 513 12.08 -8.96 42.89
CA ASP A 513 11.88 -7.86 43.84
C ASP A 513 13.14 -7.00 43.95
N MET A 514 13.05 -5.74 43.55
CA MET A 514 13.99 -4.72 43.98
C MET A 514 13.64 -4.31 45.39
N ARG A 515 14.25 -4.97 46.38
CA ARG A 515 14.26 -4.47 47.74
C ARG A 515 15.06 -3.16 47.80
N ARG A 516 14.40 -2.15 48.33
CA ARG A 516 15.01 -0.89 48.81
C ARG A 516 16.15 -1.20 49.78
N SER A 517 17.28 -0.55 49.59
CA SER A 517 18.20 -0.25 50.67
C SER A 517 18.72 1.17 50.50
N ARG A 518 18.35 1.97 51.47
CA ARG A 518 18.91 3.21 52.03
C ARG A 518 19.71 4.14 51.11
#